data_7741ea9dd5ef51dbcdccef1b094e7745
#
_entry.id   7741ea9dd5ef51dbcdccef1b094e7745
#
_cell.length_a   1.000
_cell.length_b   1.000
_cell.length_c   1.000
_cell.angle_alpha   90.00
_cell.angle_beta   90.00
_cell.angle_gamma   90.00
#
_symmetry.space_group_name_H-M   'P 1'
#
loop_
_entity.id
_entity.type
_entity.pdbx_description
1 polymer ?
#
loop_
_entity_poly.entity_id
_entity_poly.type
_entity_poly.pdbx_seq_one_letter_code
_entity_poly.pdbx_strand_id
1 'polypeptide(L)'
;MLLQPSFVSDKLRKLSECQLYGILDLSYVENSDAVPAAEGMIEGGVDLIQLRGKERPIEELVDLASTLHELTVRSSTPLIVNDYVEIAIRVPVEGVHVGQDDDAVAAVRRRVDREILVGKSTHSIDQALAGQREGADYLGFGPIFATPTKPDYQPIGLKEIEDVHRDVVLPIFCIGGIKIDNLKDVITAGARRVAIVSGLLQAPDIAKYARTCKNLLNPAI
;
A
#
# COMPACT_ATOMS: atom_id res chain seq x y z
N MET A 1 -27.80 -24.96 5.02
CA MET A 1 -26.34 -24.80 5.03
C MET A 1 -26.05 -23.38 4.53
N LEU A 2 -25.96 -22.41 5.46
CA LEU A 2 -25.70 -21.01 5.12
C LEU A 2 -24.25 -20.93 4.68
N LEU A 3 -24.04 -20.53 3.41
CA LEU A 3 -22.72 -20.20 2.88
C LEU A 3 -22.13 -19.08 3.77
N GLN A 4 -21.05 -19.37 4.47
CA GLN A 4 -20.28 -18.33 5.15
C GLN A 4 -19.81 -17.32 4.08
N PRO A 5 -19.89 -16.00 4.32
CA PRO A 5 -19.31 -15.03 3.41
C PRO A 5 -17.84 -15.38 3.23
N SER A 6 -17.39 -15.46 1.97
CA SER A 6 -16.02 -15.87 1.68
C SER A 6 -15.05 -14.87 2.34
N PHE A 7 -13.95 -15.37 2.89
CA PHE A 7 -12.89 -14.59 3.53
C PHE A 7 -12.38 -13.44 2.64
N VAL A 8 -12.43 -13.61 1.31
CA VAL A 8 -12.15 -12.56 0.31
C VAL A 8 -13.13 -11.39 0.39
N SER A 9 -14.44 -11.64 0.60
CA SER A 9 -15.43 -10.56 0.67
C SER A 9 -15.20 -9.66 1.88
N ASP A 10 -14.75 -10.23 3.00
CA ASP A 10 -14.43 -9.47 4.22
C ASP A 10 -13.10 -8.70 4.09
N LYS A 11 -12.09 -9.28 3.42
CA LYS A 11 -10.83 -8.58 3.13
C LYS A 11 -11.03 -7.43 2.14
N LEU A 12 -11.78 -7.63 1.06
CA LEU A 12 -12.10 -6.58 0.09
C LEU A 12 -12.94 -5.46 0.72
N ARG A 13 -13.88 -5.80 1.59
CA ARG A 13 -14.67 -4.81 2.33
C ARG A 13 -13.77 -3.96 3.24
N LYS A 14 -12.89 -4.60 4.01
CA LYS A 14 -11.90 -3.89 4.83
C LYS A 14 -11.00 -2.99 3.98
N LEU A 15 -10.53 -3.47 2.83
CA LEU A 15 -9.69 -2.69 1.92
C LEU A 15 -10.41 -1.45 1.37
N SER A 16 -11.73 -1.53 1.11
CA SER A 16 -12.52 -0.38 0.65
C SER A 16 -12.67 0.71 1.71
N GLU A 17 -12.49 0.38 2.99
CA GLU A 17 -12.53 1.31 4.13
C GLU A 17 -11.15 1.94 4.41
N CYS A 18 -10.05 1.32 3.90
CA CYS A 18 -8.69 1.84 4.08
C CYS A 18 -8.50 3.15 3.30
N GLN A 19 -7.86 4.14 3.93
CA GLN A 19 -7.58 5.44 3.33
C GLN A 19 -6.10 5.81 3.37
N LEU A 20 -5.38 5.40 4.40
CA LEU A 20 -3.97 5.68 4.59
C LEU A 20 -3.15 4.38 4.51
N TYR A 21 -2.32 4.26 3.49
CA TYR A 21 -1.40 3.16 3.25
C TYR A 21 0.02 3.60 3.60
N GLY A 22 0.62 3.05 4.62
CA GLY A 22 2.02 3.28 5.00
C GLY A 22 2.95 2.32 4.28
N ILE A 23 3.98 2.81 3.62
CA ILE A 23 5.01 1.95 3.03
C ILE A 23 6.29 2.05 3.87
N LEU A 24 6.63 0.94 4.51
CA LEU A 24 7.86 0.73 5.26
C LEU A 24 8.97 0.32 4.29
N ASP A 25 9.69 1.31 3.80
CA ASP A 25 10.75 1.14 2.81
C ASP A 25 12.12 1.17 3.50
N LEU A 26 12.85 0.07 3.41
CA LEU A 26 14.18 -0.12 4.02
C LEU A 26 15.30 0.71 3.35
N SER A 27 14.98 1.52 2.36
CA SER A 27 15.89 2.57 1.88
C SER A 27 15.86 3.84 2.75
N TYR A 28 14.87 3.98 3.64
CA TYR A 28 14.72 5.11 4.55
C TYR A 28 14.94 4.78 6.02
N VAL A 29 14.85 3.50 6.39
CA VAL A 29 15.02 3.04 7.78
C VAL A 29 15.90 1.79 7.81
N GLU A 30 16.71 1.67 8.86
CA GLU A 30 17.47 0.45 9.10
C GLU A 30 16.55 -0.68 9.59
N ASN A 31 17.00 -1.94 9.47
CA ASN A 31 16.22 -3.10 9.90
C ASN A 31 15.84 -3.02 11.40
N SER A 32 16.71 -2.48 12.26
CA SER A 32 16.46 -2.27 13.70
C SER A 32 15.30 -1.31 13.97
N ASP A 33 15.07 -0.36 13.10
CA ASP A 33 14.05 0.69 13.25
C ASP A 33 12.72 0.34 12.53
N ALA A 34 12.71 -0.76 11.77
CA ALA A 34 11.55 -1.16 10.98
C ALA A 34 10.33 -1.50 11.86
N VAL A 35 10.50 -2.25 12.94
CA VAL A 35 9.41 -2.59 13.87
C VAL A 35 8.92 -1.35 14.62
N PRO A 36 9.77 -0.52 15.24
CA PRO A 36 9.35 0.77 15.82
C PRO A 36 8.61 1.68 14.82
N ALA A 37 9.06 1.74 13.57
CA ALA A 37 8.37 2.53 12.55
C ALA A 37 6.96 1.99 12.24
N ALA A 38 6.81 0.67 12.12
CA ALA A 38 5.50 0.03 11.92
C ALA A 38 4.57 0.24 13.13
N GLU A 39 5.09 0.16 14.36
CA GLU A 39 4.34 0.48 15.59
C GLU A 39 3.82 1.92 15.56
N GLY A 40 4.69 2.88 15.20
CA GLY A 40 4.29 4.28 15.05
C GLY A 40 3.24 4.49 13.95
N MET A 41 3.33 3.77 12.83
CA MET A 41 2.30 3.81 11.78
C MET A 41 0.95 3.30 12.30
N ILE A 42 0.93 2.16 13.01
CA ILE A 42 -0.27 1.56 13.59
C ILE A 42 -0.90 2.48 14.63
N GLU A 43 -0.10 3.00 15.56
CA GLU A 43 -0.56 3.95 16.59
C GLU A 43 -1.16 5.23 15.97
N GLY A 44 -0.60 5.67 14.85
CA GLY A 44 -1.08 6.82 14.08
C GLY A 44 -2.31 6.56 13.23
N GLY A 45 -2.80 5.31 13.15
CA GLY A 45 -4.02 4.94 12.43
C GLY A 45 -3.80 4.67 10.93
N VAL A 46 -2.60 4.19 10.54
CA VAL A 46 -2.39 3.64 9.19
C VAL A 46 -3.26 2.39 9.03
N ASP A 47 -3.99 2.29 7.93
CA ASP A 47 -4.95 1.21 7.67
C ASP A 47 -4.32 -0.03 7.02
N LEU A 48 -3.18 0.15 6.35
CA LEU A 48 -2.49 -0.88 5.57
C LEU A 48 -1.00 -0.60 5.60
N ILE A 49 -0.16 -1.61 5.84
CA ILE A 49 1.30 -1.46 5.84
C ILE A 49 1.90 -2.32 4.72
N GLN A 50 2.89 -1.78 4.00
CA GLN A 50 3.68 -2.53 3.04
C GLN A 50 5.15 -2.58 3.47
N LEU A 51 5.72 -3.77 3.53
CA LEU A 51 7.17 -3.95 3.63
C LEU A 51 7.80 -3.90 2.24
N ARG A 52 8.73 -2.96 2.05
CA ARG A 52 9.52 -2.80 0.83
C ARG A 52 11.01 -2.80 1.16
N GLY A 53 11.76 -3.75 0.59
CA GLY A 53 13.20 -3.88 0.79
C GLY A 53 13.88 -4.29 -0.50
N LYS A 54 13.93 -3.38 -1.50
CA LYS A 54 14.69 -3.64 -2.73
C LYS A 54 16.16 -3.84 -2.39
N GLU A 55 16.80 -4.79 -3.08
CA GLU A 55 18.24 -5.10 -2.93
C GLU A 55 18.63 -5.70 -1.54
N ARG A 56 17.66 -6.03 -0.68
CA ARG A 56 17.92 -6.77 0.55
C ARG A 56 17.86 -8.28 0.31
N PRO A 57 18.68 -9.06 1.01
CA PRO A 57 18.60 -10.53 0.96
C PRO A 57 17.21 -11.03 1.33
N ILE A 58 16.69 -12.00 0.58
CA ILE A 58 15.32 -12.51 0.78
C ILE A 58 15.12 -13.09 2.19
N GLU A 59 16.13 -13.72 2.77
CA GLU A 59 16.05 -14.29 4.13
C GLU A 59 15.84 -13.20 5.19
N GLU A 60 16.55 -12.07 5.09
CA GLU A 60 16.34 -10.93 5.98
C GLU A 60 14.92 -10.38 5.86
N LEU A 61 14.39 -10.31 4.63
CA LEU A 61 13.02 -9.84 4.41
C LEU A 61 11.97 -10.81 4.94
N VAL A 62 12.21 -12.12 4.86
CA VAL A 62 11.31 -13.13 5.43
C VAL A 62 11.27 -13.03 6.95
N ASP A 63 12.43 -12.91 7.61
CA ASP A 63 12.52 -12.79 9.05
C ASP A 63 11.84 -11.51 9.55
N LEU A 64 12.09 -10.38 8.87
CA LEU A 64 11.44 -9.12 9.19
C LEU A 64 9.94 -9.16 8.91
N ALA A 65 9.50 -9.74 7.79
CA ALA A 65 8.08 -9.90 7.47
C ALA A 65 7.37 -10.76 8.50
N SER A 66 8.01 -11.82 9.01
CA SER A 66 7.45 -12.65 10.09
C SER A 66 7.24 -11.83 11.37
N THR A 67 8.24 -11.05 11.78
CA THR A 67 8.16 -10.19 12.97
C THR A 67 7.07 -9.11 12.81
N LEU A 68 7.03 -8.46 11.64
CA LEU A 68 6.01 -7.45 11.33
C LEU A 68 4.60 -8.05 11.26
N HIS A 69 4.47 -9.28 10.73
CA HIS A 69 3.18 -9.96 10.66
C HIS A 69 2.60 -10.25 12.05
N GLU A 70 3.42 -10.69 13.00
CA GLU A 70 2.98 -10.86 14.39
C GLU A 70 2.46 -9.55 15.01
N LEU A 71 3.11 -8.43 14.70
CA LEU A 71 2.68 -7.10 15.14
C LEU A 71 1.35 -6.70 14.48
N THR A 72 1.25 -6.83 13.17
CA THR A 72 0.12 -6.37 12.36
C THR A 72 -1.14 -7.20 12.58
N VAL A 73 -1.01 -8.50 12.86
CA VAL A 73 -2.14 -9.36 13.27
C VAL A 73 -2.77 -8.87 14.57
N ARG A 74 -1.96 -8.49 15.57
CA ARG A 74 -2.45 -7.98 16.86
C ARG A 74 -3.24 -6.66 16.72
N SER A 75 -2.85 -5.83 15.75
CA SER A 75 -3.53 -4.55 15.48
C SER A 75 -4.64 -4.64 14.43
N SER A 76 -4.83 -5.81 13.80
CA SER A 76 -5.72 -6.02 12.66
C SER A 76 -5.40 -5.11 11.46
N THR A 77 -4.14 -4.71 11.31
CA THR A 77 -3.62 -3.92 10.19
C THR A 77 -3.03 -4.87 9.16
N PRO A 78 -3.55 -4.99 7.93
CA PRO A 78 -2.99 -5.92 6.94
C PRO A 78 -1.55 -5.58 6.57
N LEU A 79 -0.69 -6.61 6.44
CA LEU A 79 0.67 -6.51 5.95
C LEU A 79 0.75 -6.98 4.50
N ILE A 80 1.28 -6.13 3.66
CA ILE A 80 1.56 -6.38 2.25
C ILE A 80 3.07 -6.48 2.05
N VAL A 81 3.54 -7.37 1.18
CA VAL A 81 4.94 -7.39 0.76
C VAL A 81 5.09 -6.87 -0.66
N ASN A 82 6.16 -6.11 -0.92
CA ASN A 82 6.42 -5.54 -2.23
C ASN A 82 7.21 -6.52 -3.08
N ASP A 83 6.78 -6.80 -4.31
CA ASP A 83 7.39 -7.59 -5.39
C ASP A 83 7.66 -9.07 -5.05
N TYR A 84 8.22 -9.38 -3.88
CA TYR A 84 8.71 -10.72 -3.53
C TYR A 84 7.61 -11.69 -3.11
N VAL A 85 7.00 -12.38 -4.07
CA VAL A 85 5.99 -13.44 -3.84
C VAL A 85 6.50 -14.54 -2.90
N GLU A 86 7.81 -14.81 -2.91
CA GLU A 86 8.51 -15.76 -2.04
C GLU A 86 8.24 -15.51 -0.56
N ILE A 87 8.20 -14.24 -0.13
CA ILE A 87 7.87 -13.88 1.25
C ILE A 87 6.45 -14.32 1.58
N ALA A 88 5.48 -14.04 0.70
CA ALA A 88 4.09 -14.42 0.90
C ALA A 88 3.85 -15.94 0.89
N ILE A 89 4.72 -16.73 0.27
CA ILE A 89 4.69 -18.19 0.35
C ILE A 89 5.12 -18.68 1.74
N ARG A 90 6.11 -18.03 2.35
CA ARG A 90 6.74 -18.44 3.62
C ARG A 90 6.10 -17.81 4.85
N VAL A 91 5.56 -16.60 4.72
CA VAL A 91 4.91 -15.84 5.80
C VAL A 91 3.45 -15.58 5.43
N PRO A 92 2.48 -15.77 6.34
CA PRO A 92 1.05 -15.65 6.02
C PRO A 92 0.56 -14.19 5.93
N VAL A 93 1.35 -13.31 5.32
CA VAL A 93 0.98 -11.90 5.06
C VAL A 93 -0.31 -11.79 4.26
N GLU A 94 -1.04 -10.68 4.37
CA GLU A 94 -2.35 -10.49 3.76
C GLU A 94 -2.28 -10.20 2.26
N GLY A 95 -1.13 -9.74 1.73
CA GLY A 95 -1.04 -9.42 0.31
C GLY A 95 0.36 -9.28 -0.27
N VAL A 96 0.38 -9.17 -1.60
CA VAL A 96 1.56 -8.82 -2.40
C VAL A 96 1.21 -7.61 -3.26
N HIS A 97 2.12 -6.66 -3.40
CA HIS A 97 2.01 -5.55 -4.33
C HIS A 97 3.07 -5.66 -5.41
N VAL A 98 2.66 -5.65 -6.68
CA VAL A 98 3.54 -5.81 -7.85
C VAL A 98 3.58 -4.55 -8.71
N GLY A 99 4.71 -4.29 -9.34
CA GLY A 99 4.89 -3.26 -10.36
C GLY A 99 4.46 -3.72 -11.76
N GLN A 100 4.78 -2.90 -12.77
CA GLN A 100 4.44 -3.21 -14.17
C GLN A 100 5.34 -4.30 -14.77
N ASP A 101 6.59 -4.39 -14.30
CA ASP A 101 7.63 -5.29 -14.79
C ASP A 101 7.79 -6.55 -13.91
N ASP A 102 7.01 -6.65 -12.83
CA ASP A 102 7.03 -7.76 -11.88
C ASP A 102 6.08 -8.90 -12.31
N ASP A 103 5.89 -9.89 -11.44
CA ASP A 103 4.97 -11.01 -11.67
C ASP A 103 3.53 -10.52 -11.99
N ALA A 104 2.92 -11.09 -13.00
CA ALA A 104 1.51 -10.83 -13.32
C ALA A 104 0.59 -11.25 -12.15
N VAL A 105 -0.50 -10.52 -11.91
CA VAL A 105 -1.48 -10.78 -10.83
C VAL A 105 -1.88 -12.27 -10.76
N ALA A 106 -2.19 -12.88 -11.92
CA ALA A 106 -2.56 -14.28 -11.99
C ALA A 106 -1.40 -15.24 -11.62
N ALA A 107 -0.14 -14.85 -11.87
CA ALA A 107 1.02 -15.64 -11.47
C ALA A 107 1.22 -15.62 -9.96
N VAL A 108 1.08 -14.44 -9.33
CA VAL A 108 1.10 -14.30 -7.85
C VAL A 108 0.08 -15.23 -7.20
N ARG A 109 -1.19 -15.17 -7.66
CA ARG A 109 -2.27 -16.00 -7.12
C ARG A 109 -2.03 -17.51 -7.27
N ARG A 110 -1.42 -17.94 -8.39
CA ARG A 110 -1.07 -19.36 -8.58
C ARG A 110 0.07 -19.84 -7.70
N ARG A 111 1.04 -18.97 -7.38
CA ARG A 111 2.21 -19.31 -6.57
C ARG A 111 1.90 -19.35 -5.08
N VAL A 112 0.95 -18.53 -4.61
CA VAL A 112 0.55 -18.49 -3.21
C VAL A 112 -0.69 -19.38 -3.05
N ASP A 113 -0.53 -20.55 -2.44
CA ASP A 113 -1.59 -21.56 -2.28
C ASP A 113 -2.59 -21.20 -1.15
N ARG A 114 -3.09 -19.97 -1.18
CA ARG A 114 -4.14 -19.42 -0.30
C ARG A 114 -4.71 -18.14 -0.89
N GLU A 115 -5.86 -17.73 -0.38
CA GLU A 115 -6.43 -16.42 -0.73
C GLU A 115 -5.52 -15.27 -0.25
N ILE A 116 -5.15 -14.38 -1.17
CA ILE A 116 -4.24 -13.27 -0.93
C ILE A 116 -4.69 -12.03 -1.70
N LEU A 117 -4.49 -10.85 -1.11
CA LEU A 117 -4.67 -9.58 -1.81
C LEU A 117 -3.51 -9.35 -2.79
N VAL A 118 -3.82 -8.90 -3.99
CA VAL A 118 -2.81 -8.51 -4.98
C VAL A 118 -3.06 -7.08 -5.41
N GLY A 119 -2.14 -6.19 -5.03
CA GLY A 119 -2.11 -4.81 -5.48
C GLY A 119 -1.25 -4.65 -6.73
N LYS A 120 -1.55 -3.66 -7.57
CA LYS A 120 -0.75 -3.35 -8.76
C LYS A 120 -0.45 -1.86 -8.88
N SER A 121 0.84 -1.52 -9.12
CA SER A 121 1.25 -0.15 -9.45
C SER A 121 0.79 0.23 -10.85
N THR A 122 0.29 1.45 -11.03
CA THR A 122 -0.16 2.00 -12.32
C THR A 122 0.25 3.46 -12.47
N HIS A 123 0.51 3.90 -13.71
CA HIS A 123 1.06 5.21 -14.03
C HIS A 123 0.21 5.95 -15.07
N SER A 124 -0.93 5.39 -15.48
CA SER A 124 -1.92 5.99 -16.37
C SER A 124 -3.28 5.33 -16.14
N ILE A 125 -4.35 5.97 -16.64
CA ILE A 125 -5.72 5.42 -16.59
C ILE A 125 -5.78 4.09 -17.36
N ASP A 126 -5.12 3.99 -18.51
CA ASP A 126 -5.08 2.74 -19.30
C ASP A 126 -4.46 1.58 -18.51
N GLN A 127 -3.35 1.84 -17.80
CA GLN A 127 -2.74 0.84 -16.92
C GLN A 127 -3.64 0.48 -15.73
N ALA A 128 -4.36 1.45 -15.18
CA ALA A 128 -5.31 1.21 -14.09
C ALA A 128 -6.47 0.31 -14.55
N LEU A 129 -7.04 0.57 -15.72
CA LEU A 129 -8.06 -0.28 -16.34
C LEU A 129 -7.52 -1.68 -16.69
N ALA A 130 -6.27 -1.78 -17.16
CA ALA A 130 -5.61 -3.05 -17.40
C ALA A 130 -5.43 -3.84 -16.10
N GLY A 131 -4.90 -3.22 -15.03
CA GLY A 131 -4.74 -3.85 -13.72
C GLY A 131 -6.05 -4.37 -13.14
N GLN A 132 -7.16 -3.63 -13.32
CA GLN A 132 -8.49 -4.09 -12.95
C GLN A 132 -8.90 -5.34 -13.75
N ARG A 133 -8.69 -5.38 -15.08
CA ARG A 133 -8.98 -6.55 -15.92
C ARG A 133 -8.11 -7.76 -15.59
N GLU A 134 -6.88 -7.54 -15.13
CA GLU A 134 -5.97 -8.59 -14.68
C GLU A 134 -6.36 -9.20 -13.33
N GLY A 135 -7.35 -8.63 -12.64
CA GLY A 135 -7.88 -9.14 -11.39
C GLY A 135 -7.09 -8.68 -10.16
N ALA A 136 -6.46 -7.51 -10.21
CA ALA A 136 -5.93 -6.86 -9.00
C ALA A 136 -7.07 -6.56 -8.02
N ASP A 137 -6.76 -6.52 -6.71
CA ASP A 137 -7.73 -6.17 -5.67
C ASP A 137 -7.72 -4.67 -5.37
N TYR A 138 -6.60 -3.99 -5.61
CA TYR A 138 -6.43 -2.55 -5.49
C TYR A 138 -5.29 -2.06 -6.37
N LEU A 139 -5.24 -0.76 -6.58
CA LEU A 139 -4.23 -0.12 -7.41
C LEU A 139 -3.46 0.95 -6.64
N GLY A 140 -2.14 1.04 -6.92
CA GLY A 140 -1.35 2.23 -6.66
C GLY A 140 -1.36 3.10 -7.91
N PHE A 141 -1.70 4.38 -7.81
CA PHE A 141 -1.77 5.32 -8.94
C PHE A 141 -0.80 6.49 -8.75
N GLY A 142 0.21 6.59 -9.58
CA GLY A 142 1.24 7.62 -9.47
C GLY A 142 2.50 7.33 -10.30
N PRO A 143 3.58 8.09 -10.10
CA PRO A 143 3.75 9.06 -9.00
C PRO A 143 2.99 10.37 -9.26
N ILE A 144 2.27 10.86 -8.25
CA ILE A 144 1.53 12.13 -8.36
C ILE A 144 2.52 13.30 -8.44
N PHE A 145 3.55 13.29 -7.60
CA PHE A 145 4.65 14.26 -7.60
C PHE A 145 5.99 13.55 -7.79
N ALA A 146 7.03 14.30 -8.16
CA ALA A 146 8.39 13.76 -8.23
C ALA A 146 8.79 13.10 -6.88
N THR A 147 9.42 11.93 -6.96
CA THR A 147 9.81 11.16 -5.78
C THR A 147 11.16 10.48 -5.97
N PRO A 148 12.06 10.54 -4.97
CA PRO A 148 13.34 9.83 -5.04
C PRO A 148 13.20 8.31 -4.98
N THR A 149 12.06 7.79 -4.49
CA THR A 149 11.80 6.35 -4.39
C THR A 149 11.70 5.67 -5.77
N LYS A 150 11.24 6.41 -6.79
CA LYS A 150 11.17 5.96 -8.20
C LYS A 150 11.56 7.14 -9.12
N PRO A 151 12.84 7.49 -9.22
CA PRO A 151 13.31 8.69 -9.94
C PRO A 151 13.08 8.62 -11.45
N ASP A 152 12.98 7.42 -12.02
CA ASP A 152 12.81 7.20 -13.46
C ASP A 152 11.39 7.49 -13.97
N TYR A 153 10.40 7.59 -13.08
CA TYR A 153 9.03 7.86 -13.45
C TYR A 153 8.69 9.35 -13.42
N GLN A 154 8.17 9.85 -14.54
CA GLN A 154 7.67 11.21 -14.60
C GLN A 154 6.38 11.36 -13.77
N PRO A 155 6.22 12.45 -13.01
CA PRO A 155 4.98 12.72 -12.28
C PRO A 155 3.78 12.84 -13.22
N ILE A 156 2.69 12.15 -12.89
CA ILE A 156 1.42 12.25 -13.64
C ILE A 156 0.60 13.48 -13.23
N GLY A 157 0.90 14.07 -12.06
CA GLY A 157 0.20 15.24 -11.54
C GLY A 157 -1.19 14.92 -10.98
N LEU A 158 -1.96 15.98 -10.73
CA LEU A 158 -3.27 15.89 -10.06
C LEU A 158 -4.44 15.68 -11.02
N LYS A 159 -4.27 15.98 -12.29
CA LYS A 159 -5.39 16.13 -13.27
C LYS A 159 -6.16 14.84 -13.53
N GLU A 160 -5.50 13.68 -13.48
CA GLU A 160 -6.10 12.39 -13.80
C GLU A 160 -6.75 11.69 -12.58
N ILE A 161 -6.64 12.28 -11.37
CA ILE A 161 -7.12 11.63 -10.15
C ILE A 161 -8.63 11.43 -10.17
N GLU A 162 -9.40 12.45 -10.56
CA GLU A 162 -10.86 12.34 -10.64
C GLU A 162 -11.28 11.34 -11.72
N ASP A 163 -10.65 11.39 -12.88
CA ASP A 163 -10.95 10.52 -14.03
C ASP A 163 -10.68 9.05 -13.70
N VAL A 164 -9.53 8.73 -13.10
CA VAL A 164 -9.22 7.34 -12.73
C VAL A 164 -10.20 6.81 -11.67
N HIS A 165 -10.67 7.64 -10.73
CA HIS A 165 -11.65 7.24 -9.73
C HIS A 165 -13.07 7.10 -10.28
N ARG A 166 -13.38 7.73 -11.42
CA ARG A 166 -14.63 7.55 -12.17
C ARG A 166 -14.63 6.25 -12.98
N ASP A 167 -13.51 5.95 -13.65
CA ASP A 167 -13.43 4.90 -14.66
C ASP A 167 -13.04 3.52 -14.08
N VAL A 168 -12.45 3.51 -12.88
CA VAL A 168 -11.98 2.29 -12.18
C VAL A 168 -12.78 2.07 -10.92
N VAL A 169 -13.32 0.85 -10.74
CA VAL A 169 -14.15 0.51 -9.57
C VAL A 169 -13.34 -0.02 -8.37
N LEU A 170 -12.07 -0.38 -8.57
CA LEU A 170 -11.20 -0.86 -7.50
C LEU A 170 -10.78 0.27 -6.55
N PRO A 171 -10.43 -0.06 -5.30
CA PRO A 171 -9.73 0.89 -4.42
C PRO A 171 -8.44 1.38 -5.05
N ILE A 172 -8.26 2.71 -5.14
CA ILE A 172 -7.06 3.35 -5.70
C ILE A 172 -6.37 4.13 -4.59
N PHE A 173 -5.09 3.85 -4.37
CA PHE A 173 -4.22 4.62 -3.50
C PHE A 173 -3.33 5.53 -4.35
N CYS A 174 -3.56 6.84 -4.31
CA CYS A 174 -2.67 7.81 -4.94
C CYS A 174 -1.32 7.80 -4.21
N ILE A 175 -0.22 7.75 -4.98
CA ILE A 175 1.13 7.59 -4.44
C ILE A 175 2.16 8.46 -5.18
N GLY A 176 3.30 8.68 -4.55
CA GLY A 176 4.46 9.37 -5.14
C GLY A 176 4.54 10.84 -4.74
N GLY A 177 5.53 11.15 -3.90
CA GLY A 177 5.81 12.51 -3.44
C GLY A 177 4.73 13.13 -2.55
N ILE A 178 3.75 12.35 -2.09
CA ILE A 178 2.67 12.83 -1.21
C ILE A 178 3.21 13.02 0.21
N LYS A 179 2.98 14.19 0.77
CA LYS A 179 3.34 14.62 2.13
C LYS A 179 2.21 15.44 2.75
N ILE A 180 2.28 15.72 4.05
CA ILE A 180 1.27 16.55 4.74
C ILE A 180 1.03 17.89 4.01
N ASP A 181 2.09 18.51 3.52
CA ASP A 181 2.03 19.85 2.91
C ASP A 181 1.23 19.91 1.60
N ASN A 182 1.19 18.80 0.85
CA ASN A 182 0.46 18.70 -0.42
C ASN A 182 -0.75 17.75 -0.37
N LEU A 183 -1.01 17.09 0.76
CA LEU A 183 -2.09 16.12 0.89
C LEU A 183 -3.47 16.73 0.63
N LYS A 184 -3.69 17.97 1.04
CA LYS A 184 -4.96 18.68 0.78
C LYS A 184 -5.23 18.87 -0.71
N ASP A 185 -4.20 19.16 -1.49
CA ASP A 185 -4.33 19.32 -2.95
C ASP A 185 -4.69 17.99 -3.61
N VAL A 186 -4.08 16.89 -3.15
CA VAL A 186 -4.39 15.53 -3.63
C VAL A 186 -5.85 15.16 -3.31
N ILE A 187 -6.33 15.44 -2.10
CA ILE A 187 -7.72 15.22 -1.69
C ILE A 187 -8.68 16.09 -2.52
N THR A 188 -8.36 17.37 -2.70
CA THR A 188 -9.16 18.30 -3.49
C THR A 188 -9.26 17.88 -4.96
N ALA A 189 -8.21 17.23 -5.51
CA ALA A 189 -8.23 16.63 -6.84
C ALA A 189 -9.05 15.34 -6.95
N GLY A 190 -9.70 14.88 -5.87
CA GLY A 190 -10.60 13.73 -5.87
C GLY A 190 -10.01 12.44 -5.27
N ALA A 191 -8.78 12.46 -4.77
CA ALA A 191 -8.22 11.27 -4.13
C ALA A 191 -8.99 10.90 -2.85
N ARG A 192 -9.34 9.63 -2.74
CA ARG A 192 -10.05 9.07 -1.58
C ARG A 192 -9.12 8.30 -0.64
N ARG A 193 -7.95 7.90 -1.17
CA ARG A 193 -6.94 7.08 -0.49
C ARG A 193 -5.56 7.49 -0.94
N VAL A 194 -4.60 7.44 -0.05
CA VAL A 194 -3.20 7.76 -0.35
C VAL A 194 -2.24 6.71 0.22
N ALA A 195 -1.11 6.53 -0.46
CA ALA A 195 0.03 5.78 0.05
C ALA A 195 1.19 6.76 0.31
N ILE A 196 1.79 6.68 1.48
CA ILE A 196 2.87 7.57 1.91
C ILE A 196 4.09 6.75 2.34
N VAL A 197 5.28 7.16 1.86
CA VAL A 197 6.58 6.54 2.17
C VAL A 197 7.41 7.51 3.02
N SER A 198 8.22 8.33 2.37
CA SER A 198 9.21 9.20 3.03
C SER A 198 8.60 10.20 3.99
N GLY A 199 7.37 10.68 3.73
CA GLY A 199 6.68 11.57 4.65
C GLY A 199 6.47 10.95 6.03
N LEU A 200 6.12 9.65 6.08
CA LEU A 200 6.00 8.89 7.34
C LEU A 200 7.37 8.57 7.92
N LEU A 201 8.26 7.95 7.14
CA LEU A 201 9.50 7.37 7.64
C LEU A 201 10.55 8.41 8.04
N GLN A 202 10.48 9.63 7.50
CA GLN A 202 11.38 10.75 7.87
C GLN A 202 10.76 11.70 8.89
N ALA A 203 9.54 11.43 9.37
CA ALA A 203 8.90 12.23 10.39
C ALA A 203 9.59 11.99 11.76
N PRO A 204 9.85 13.06 12.55
CA PRO A 204 10.38 12.91 13.91
C PRO A 204 9.45 12.09 14.82
N ASP A 205 8.15 12.07 14.52
CA ASP A 205 7.09 11.33 15.21
C ASP A 205 6.15 10.77 14.16
N ILE A 206 6.36 9.48 13.83
CA ILE A 206 5.59 8.75 12.79
C ILE A 206 4.12 8.67 13.19
N ALA A 207 3.80 8.39 14.45
CA ALA A 207 2.44 8.25 14.93
C ALA A 207 1.65 9.56 14.79
N LYS A 208 2.26 10.68 15.20
CA LYS A 208 1.67 12.01 15.05
C LYS A 208 1.46 12.38 13.57
N TYR A 209 2.45 12.09 12.73
CA TYR A 209 2.38 12.34 11.29
C TYR A 209 1.22 11.55 10.65
N ALA A 210 1.16 10.25 10.90
CA ALA A 210 0.11 9.37 10.39
C ALA A 210 -1.28 9.84 10.85
N ARG A 211 -1.45 10.15 12.15
CA ARG A 211 -2.69 10.68 12.71
C ARG A 211 -3.12 11.99 12.05
N THR A 212 -2.17 12.87 11.75
CA THR A 212 -2.46 14.12 11.04
C THR A 212 -2.95 13.84 9.62
N CYS A 213 -2.30 12.94 8.88
CA CYS A 213 -2.75 12.53 7.55
C CYS A 213 -4.15 11.90 7.59
N LYS A 214 -4.40 11.04 8.59
CA LYS A 214 -5.69 10.37 8.77
C LYS A 214 -6.82 11.36 9.02
N ASN A 215 -6.58 12.37 9.84
CA ASN A 215 -7.56 13.44 10.12
C ASN A 215 -7.85 14.30 8.89
N LEU A 216 -6.87 14.51 8.01
CA LEU A 216 -7.09 15.21 6.74
C LEU A 216 -7.91 14.38 5.74
N LEU A 217 -7.74 13.05 5.74
CA LEU A 217 -8.51 12.14 4.89
C LEU A 217 -9.94 11.94 5.40
N ASN A 218 -10.15 12.05 6.71
CA ASN A 218 -11.45 11.96 7.40
C ASN A 218 -11.74 13.23 8.21
N PRO A 219 -12.00 14.37 7.56
CA PRO A 219 -12.40 15.54 8.33
C PRO A 219 -13.66 15.21 9.12
N ALA A 220 -13.60 15.40 10.45
CA ALA A 220 -14.80 15.30 11.28
C ALA A 220 -15.87 16.25 10.73
N ILE A 221 -17.07 15.71 10.49
CA ILE A 221 -18.24 16.47 10.04
C ILE A 221 -18.68 17.42 11.15
#